data_8b7e1d4bcedbe568815528ed5980a1fd
#
_entry.id   8b7e1d4bcedbe568815528ed5980a1fd
#
_cell.length_a   1.000
_cell.length_b   1.000
_cell.length_c   1.000
_cell.angle_alpha   90.00
_cell.angle_beta   90.00
_cell.angle_gamma   90.00
#
_symmetry.space_group_name_H-M   'P 1'
#
loop_
_entity.id
_entity.type
_entity.pdbx_description
1 polymer ?
#
loop_
_entity_poly.entity_id
_entity_poly.type
_entity_poly.pdbx_seq_one_letter_code
_entity_poly.pdbx_strand_id
1 'polypeptide(L)'
;MAITLMHLSVHGPGRLPAVVPFDGHRTLIRGPSETGKSHIWDCIWFLLGGTGTLEQFPESDGYDLLELAFLHDQHEYLVRKAMAGGAARVLVRLDEIWVADGAPNPLEDVAQDLGELLVKLSGAEGKKVLRTRSEKGAITGDDLRHWALLSQPGMISRDPTKGCERLSISA
;
A
#
# COMPACT_ATOMS: atom_id res chain seq x y z
N MET A 1 16.78 -4.17 -4.44
CA MET A 1 15.49 -4.28 -5.12
C MET A 1 14.60 -3.17 -4.57
N ALA A 2 14.01 -2.35 -5.41
CA ALA A 2 13.19 -1.21 -5.02
C ALA A 2 11.82 -1.33 -5.67
N ILE A 3 10.77 -0.98 -4.92
CA ILE A 3 9.43 -0.77 -5.45
C ILE A 3 9.35 0.68 -5.93
N THR A 4 8.96 0.90 -7.18
CA THR A 4 8.78 2.23 -7.76
C THR A 4 7.29 2.46 -8.02
N LEU A 5 6.69 3.41 -7.32
CA LEU A 5 5.29 3.77 -7.53
C LEU A 5 5.11 4.42 -8.90
N MET A 6 4.07 4.04 -9.63
CA MET A 6 3.74 4.56 -10.96
C MET A 6 2.55 5.52 -10.89
N HIS A 7 1.44 5.08 -10.35
CA HIS A 7 0.27 5.93 -10.12
C HIS A 7 -0.64 5.37 -9.05
N LEU A 8 -1.37 6.26 -8.41
CA LEU A 8 -2.53 5.98 -7.59
C LEU A 8 -3.76 6.43 -8.36
N SER A 9 -4.79 5.61 -8.44
CA SER A 9 -6.05 5.99 -9.10
C SER A 9 -7.26 5.57 -8.28
N VAL A 10 -8.33 6.35 -8.44
CA VAL A 10 -9.63 6.11 -7.82
C VAL A 10 -10.66 5.96 -8.93
N HIS A 11 -11.47 4.93 -8.84
CA HIS A 11 -12.47 4.58 -9.86
C HIS A 11 -13.86 4.49 -9.23
N GLY A 12 -14.89 4.73 -10.05
CA GLY A 12 -16.29 4.58 -9.65
C GLY A 12 -17.20 4.46 -10.86
N PRO A 13 -18.38 3.83 -10.70
CA PRO A 13 -19.33 3.65 -11.79
C PRO A 13 -19.76 5.00 -12.39
N GLY A 14 -19.57 5.15 -13.71
CA GLY A 14 -19.96 6.37 -14.40
C GLY A 14 -19.13 7.63 -14.06
N ARG A 15 -18.02 7.49 -13.34
CA ARG A 15 -17.07 8.57 -13.02
C ARG A 15 -15.81 8.45 -13.86
N LEU A 16 -15.23 9.58 -14.21
CA LEU A 16 -13.87 9.60 -14.76
C LEU A 16 -12.88 9.23 -13.65
N PRO A 17 -11.89 8.38 -13.92
CA PRO A 17 -10.86 8.06 -12.93
C PRO A 17 -10.12 9.32 -12.49
N ALA A 18 -9.92 9.46 -11.17
CA ALA A 18 -8.99 10.45 -10.64
C ALA A 18 -7.62 9.79 -10.47
N VAL A 19 -6.58 10.35 -11.07
CA VAL A 19 -5.25 9.74 -11.15
C VAL A 19 -4.19 10.68 -10.61
N VAL A 20 -3.35 10.16 -9.72
CA VAL A 20 -2.14 10.83 -9.24
C VAL A 20 -0.95 10.08 -9.82
N PRO A 21 -0.26 10.60 -10.83
CA PRO A 21 0.94 9.99 -11.37
C PRO A 21 2.13 10.22 -10.43
N PHE A 22 3.04 9.26 -10.36
CA PHE A 22 4.32 9.37 -9.68
C PHE A 22 5.43 9.37 -10.75
N ASP A 23 6.36 10.32 -10.62
CA ASP A 23 7.46 10.47 -11.58
C ASP A 23 8.69 9.67 -11.10
N GLY A 24 8.68 8.38 -11.39
CA GLY A 24 9.81 7.49 -11.16
C GLY A 24 10.32 7.49 -9.73
N HIS A 25 11.59 7.88 -9.51
CA HIS A 25 12.26 7.72 -8.22
C HIS A 25 11.93 8.80 -7.18
N ARG A 26 11.40 9.95 -7.60
CA ARG A 26 11.13 11.07 -6.69
C ARG A 26 9.92 11.86 -7.17
N THR A 27 8.91 11.95 -6.32
CA THR A 27 7.71 12.75 -6.59
C THR A 27 7.47 13.67 -5.41
N LEU A 28 7.29 14.96 -5.69
CA LEU A 28 6.89 15.97 -4.72
C LEU A 28 5.47 16.43 -5.00
N ILE A 29 4.55 16.12 -4.11
CA ILE A 29 3.17 16.59 -4.18
C ILE A 29 3.03 17.81 -3.28
N ARG A 30 2.75 18.96 -3.90
CA ARG A 30 2.59 20.26 -3.21
C ARG A 30 1.25 20.91 -3.57
N GLY A 31 0.72 21.69 -2.66
CA GLY A 31 -0.52 22.43 -2.84
C GLY A 31 -0.92 23.13 -1.54
N PRO A 32 -1.97 23.96 -1.55
CA PRO A 32 -2.53 24.57 -0.34
C PRO A 32 -2.92 23.54 0.72
N SER A 33 -3.23 24.01 1.93
CA SER A 33 -3.84 23.14 2.95
C SER A 33 -5.18 22.60 2.45
N GLU A 34 -5.58 21.43 2.97
CA GLU A 34 -6.88 20.80 2.69
C GLU A 34 -7.13 20.43 1.22
N THR A 35 -6.06 20.15 0.47
CA THR A 35 -6.16 19.72 -0.94
C THR A 35 -5.94 18.21 -1.13
N GLY A 36 -6.18 17.40 -0.11
CA GLY A 36 -6.12 15.95 -0.20
C GLY A 36 -4.71 15.34 -0.20
N LYS A 37 -3.64 16.11 0.05
CA LYS A 37 -2.26 15.57 0.06
C LYS A 37 -2.06 14.43 1.07
N SER A 38 -2.57 14.60 2.29
CA SER A 38 -2.51 13.56 3.32
C SER A 38 -3.34 12.34 2.94
N HIS A 39 -4.46 12.57 2.27
CA HIS A 39 -5.33 11.49 1.80
C HIS A 39 -4.64 10.59 0.76
N ILE A 40 -3.76 11.14 -0.08
CA ILE A 40 -2.95 10.33 -0.99
C ILE A 40 -2.06 9.34 -0.20
N TRP A 41 -1.46 9.81 0.89
CA TRP A 41 -0.68 8.95 1.78
C TRP A 41 -1.57 7.89 2.46
N ASP A 42 -2.75 8.26 2.93
CA ASP A 42 -3.72 7.35 3.56
C ASP A 42 -4.20 6.28 2.56
N CYS A 43 -4.44 6.65 1.30
CA CYS A 43 -4.77 5.71 0.23
C CYS A 43 -3.65 4.70 -0.03
N ILE A 44 -2.39 5.15 -0.10
CA ILE A 44 -1.23 4.25 -0.29
C ILE A 44 -1.10 3.32 0.93
N TRP A 45 -1.20 3.85 2.14
CA TRP A 45 -1.19 3.07 3.37
C TRP A 45 -2.27 1.98 3.37
N PHE A 46 -3.50 2.37 3.02
CA PHE A 46 -4.66 1.47 2.98
C PHE A 46 -4.50 0.37 1.91
N LEU A 47 -4.01 0.73 0.71
CA LEU A 47 -3.75 -0.22 -0.38
C LEU A 47 -2.63 -1.19 -0.06
N LEU A 48 -1.61 -0.78 0.68
CA LEU A 48 -0.51 -1.64 1.10
C LEU A 48 -0.83 -2.47 2.37
N GLY A 49 -2.11 -2.66 2.67
CA GLY A 49 -2.56 -3.53 3.75
C GLY A 49 -2.77 -2.82 5.09
N GLY A 50 -2.79 -1.49 5.11
CA GLY A 50 -3.15 -0.71 6.30
C GLY A 50 -4.55 -1.04 6.78
N THR A 51 -4.71 -1.09 8.11
CA THR A 51 -6.00 -1.27 8.77
C THR A 51 -6.73 0.06 8.89
N GLY A 52 -8.06 0.02 8.94
CA GLY A 52 -8.93 1.17 9.07
C GLY A 52 -9.79 1.38 7.83
N THR A 53 -10.56 2.45 7.86
CA THR A 53 -11.38 2.94 6.74
C THR A 53 -10.79 4.26 6.26
N LEU A 54 -10.88 4.51 4.96
CA LEU A 54 -10.51 5.80 4.41
C LEU A 54 -11.56 6.84 4.82
N GLU A 55 -11.09 8.04 5.13
CA GLU A 55 -11.95 9.18 5.32
C GLU A 55 -12.68 9.49 4.00
N GLN A 56 -13.99 9.66 4.09
CA GLN A 56 -14.82 10.01 2.95
C GLN A 56 -15.11 11.52 2.99
N PHE A 57 -14.99 12.15 1.83
CA PHE A 57 -15.36 13.56 1.64
C PHE A 57 -16.37 13.65 0.51
N PRO A 58 -17.09 14.79 0.38
CA PRO A 58 -18.06 14.99 -0.69
C PRO A 58 -17.50 14.72 -2.09
N GLU A 59 -16.23 15.04 -2.33
CA GLU A 59 -15.54 14.83 -3.61
C GLU A 59 -15.28 13.36 -3.91
N SER A 60 -15.25 12.50 -2.89
CA SER A 60 -15.08 11.03 -3.05
C SER A 60 -16.39 10.31 -3.39
N ASP A 61 -17.51 11.02 -3.38
CA ASP A 61 -18.82 10.44 -3.67
C ASP A 61 -18.87 9.81 -5.08
N GLY A 62 -19.34 8.56 -5.14
CA GLY A 62 -19.41 7.79 -6.38
C GLY A 62 -18.11 7.13 -6.82
N TYR A 63 -17.06 7.22 -6.01
CA TYR A 63 -15.87 6.39 -6.15
C TYR A 63 -15.91 5.23 -5.15
N ASP A 64 -15.53 4.05 -5.57
CA ASP A 64 -15.64 2.82 -4.77
C ASP A 64 -14.41 1.93 -4.81
N LEU A 65 -13.50 2.15 -5.76
CA LEU A 65 -12.33 1.33 -5.99
C LEU A 65 -11.05 2.17 -6.01
N LEU A 66 -10.05 1.73 -5.26
CA LEU A 66 -8.69 2.25 -5.28
C LEU A 66 -7.76 1.30 -6.01
N GLU A 67 -6.83 1.87 -6.77
CA GLU A 67 -5.76 1.14 -7.44
C GLU A 67 -4.41 1.82 -7.21
N LEU A 68 -3.39 1.01 -6.95
CA LEU A 68 -2.00 1.44 -6.87
C LEU A 68 -1.16 0.61 -7.84
N ALA A 69 -0.62 1.26 -8.86
CA ALA A 69 0.33 0.63 -9.76
C ALA A 69 1.76 0.89 -9.31
N PHE A 70 2.59 -0.14 -9.33
CA PHE A 70 4.01 -0.04 -9.03
C PHE A 70 4.84 -1.01 -9.89
N LEU A 71 6.10 -0.67 -10.05
CA LEU A 71 7.09 -1.48 -10.75
C LEU A 71 8.02 -2.15 -9.73
N HIS A 72 8.29 -3.43 -9.91
CA HIS A 72 9.30 -4.19 -9.18
C HIS A 72 9.99 -5.18 -10.13
N ASP A 73 11.31 -5.09 -10.23
CA ASP A 73 12.14 -5.98 -11.09
C ASP A 73 11.57 -6.15 -12.52
N GLN A 74 11.19 -5.04 -13.16
CA GLN A 74 10.63 -4.97 -14.52
C GLN A 74 9.19 -5.54 -14.66
N HIS A 75 8.56 -6.01 -13.59
CA HIS A 75 7.17 -6.40 -13.59
C HIS A 75 6.30 -5.28 -13.04
N GLU A 76 5.23 -4.99 -13.75
CA GLU A 76 4.19 -4.06 -13.27
C GLU A 76 3.19 -4.82 -12.42
N TYR A 77 2.93 -4.27 -11.24
CA TYR A 77 1.91 -4.77 -10.30
C TYR A 77 0.80 -3.74 -10.16
N LEU A 78 -0.42 -4.22 -10.00
CA LEU A 78 -1.59 -3.42 -9.72
C LEU A 78 -2.31 -3.98 -8.49
N VAL A 79 -2.30 -3.22 -7.41
CA VAL A 79 -3.06 -3.53 -6.20
C VAL A 79 -4.41 -2.84 -6.27
N ARG A 80 -5.48 -3.62 -6.13
CA ARG A 80 -6.87 -3.15 -6.12
C ARG A 80 -7.51 -3.41 -4.77
N LYS A 81 -8.25 -2.44 -4.26
CA LYS A 81 -9.01 -2.59 -3.02
C LYS A 81 -10.24 -1.70 -3.03
N ALA A 82 -11.39 -2.22 -2.61
CA ALA A 82 -12.58 -1.41 -2.42
C ALA A 82 -12.36 -0.37 -1.32
N MET A 83 -12.85 0.85 -1.52
CA MET A 83 -12.74 1.95 -0.53
C MET A 83 -13.47 1.60 0.77
N ALA A 84 -14.54 0.81 0.70
CA ALA A 84 -15.26 0.31 1.86
C ALA A 84 -14.47 -0.73 2.69
N GLY A 85 -13.30 -1.15 2.21
CA GLY A 85 -12.47 -2.18 2.86
C GLY A 85 -12.58 -3.55 2.19
N GLY A 86 -12.12 -4.58 2.89
CA GLY A 86 -12.08 -5.94 2.37
C GLY A 86 -10.68 -6.37 1.92
N ALA A 87 -10.60 -7.54 1.30
CA ALA A 87 -9.35 -8.09 0.80
C ALA A 87 -8.84 -7.29 -0.41
N ALA A 88 -7.55 -7.09 -0.45
CA ALA A 88 -6.91 -6.54 -1.62
C ALA A 88 -6.69 -7.63 -2.67
N ARG A 89 -6.62 -7.22 -3.93
CA ARG A 89 -6.32 -8.07 -5.07
C ARG A 89 -5.08 -7.55 -5.75
N VAL A 90 -4.19 -8.44 -6.13
CA VAL A 90 -2.96 -8.08 -6.81
C VAL A 90 -2.97 -8.70 -8.20
N LEU A 91 -2.72 -7.87 -9.18
CA LEU A 91 -2.56 -8.26 -10.57
C LEU A 91 -1.11 -7.98 -10.96
N VAL A 92 -0.55 -8.84 -11.78
CA VAL A 92 0.75 -8.63 -12.41
C VAL A 92 0.55 -8.52 -13.92
N ARG A 93 1.28 -7.63 -14.57
CA ARG A 93 1.21 -7.48 -16.01
C ARG A 93 2.12 -8.48 -16.68
N LEU A 94 1.53 -9.35 -17.51
CA LEU A 94 2.23 -10.27 -18.39
C LEU A 94 1.92 -9.87 -19.84
N ASP A 95 2.94 -9.48 -20.58
CA ASP A 95 2.83 -8.84 -21.88
C ASP A 95 1.91 -7.61 -21.80
N GLU A 96 0.72 -7.64 -22.35
CA GLU A 96 -0.23 -6.52 -22.26
C GLU A 96 -1.48 -6.84 -21.42
N ILE A 97 -1.47 -7.97 -20.72
CA ILE A 97 -2.64 -8.48 -19.98
C ILE A 97 -2.36 -8.43 -18.48
N TRP A 98 -3.33 -7.96 -17.70
CA TRP A 98 -3.30 -8.05 -16.25
C TRP A 98 -3.82 -9.41 -15.81
N VAL A 99 -3.01 -10.14 -15.02
CA VAL A 99 -3.35 -11.46 -14.47
C VAL A 99 -3.23 -11.44 -12.95
N ALA A 100 -4.01 -12.27 -12.27
CA ALA A 100 -3.90 -12.39 -10.83
C ALA A 100 -2.56 -13.01 -10.44
N ASP A 101 -1.79 -12.34 -9.58
CA ASP A 101 -0.50 -12.82 -9.14
C ASP A 101 -0.65 -14.10 -8.30
N GLY A 102 0.09 -15.14 -8.66
CA GLY A 102 0.05 -16.44 -7.98
C GLY A 102 -1.18 -17.30 -8.25
N ALA A 103 -2.10 -16.87 -9.10
CA ALA A 103 -3.23 -17.71 -9.48
C ALA A 103 -2.82 -18.85 -10.40
N PRO A 104 -3.38 -20.06 -10.23
CA PRO A 104 -3.14 -21.17 -11.16
C PRO A 104 -3.73 -20.90 -12.55
N ASN A 105 -4.74 -20.04 -12.61
CA ASN A 105 -5.34 -19.56 -13.87
C ASN A 105 -5.22 -18.02 -13.89
N PRO A 106 -4.54 -17.42 -14.89
CA PRO A 106 -4.34 -15.98 -14.98
C PRO A 106 -5.64 -15.15 -15.06
N LEU A 107 -6.76 -15.77 -15.33
CA LEU A 107 -8.08 -15.12 -15.36
C LEU A 107 -8.82 -15.17 -14.01
N GLU A 108 -8.28 -15.89 -13.02
CA GLU A 108 -8.87 -15.96 -11.69
C GLU A 108 -8.45 -14.77 -10.84
N ASP A 109 -9.44 -14.14 -10.27
CA ASP A 109 -9.28 -13.02 -9.34
C ASP A 109 -9.08 -13.58 -7.92
N VAL A 110 -7.83 -13.69 -7.49
CA VAL A 110 -7.47 -14.28 -6.19
C VAL A 110 -7.14 -13.17 -5.20
N ALA A 111 -7.79 -13.23 -4.04
CA ALA A 111 -7.43 -12.38 -2.91
C ALA A 111 -6.05 -12.79 -2.37
N GLN A 112 -5.17 -11.82 -2.19
CA GLN A 112 -3.82 -12.05 -1.68
C GLN A 112 -3.59 -11.39 -0.32
N ASP A 113 -2.73 -12.03 0.49
CA ASP A 113 -2.15 -11.38 1.65
C ASP A 113 -1.04 -10.40 1.18
N LEU A 114 -1.37 -9.11 1.20
CA LEU A 114 -0.42 -8.08 0.83
C LEU A 114 0.81 -8.04 1.74
N GLY A 115 0.67 -8.45 2.98
CA GLY A 115 1.80 -8.55 3.90
C GLY A 115 2.82 -9.57 3.41
N GLU A 116 2.37 -10.75 3.02
CA GLU A 116 3.23 -11.80 2.45
C GLU A 116 3.86 -11.35 1.13
N LEU A 117 3.09 -10.71 0.25
CA LEU A 117 3.62 -10.16 -1.00
C LEU A 117 4.73 -9.14 -0.74
N LEU A 118 4.53 -8.17 0.15
CA LEU A 118 5.55 -7.18 0.48
C LEU A 118 6.81 -7.82 1.03
N VAL A 119 6.69 -8.84 1.90
CA VAL A 119 7.83 -9.61 2.41
C VAL A 119 8.58 -10.31 1.28
N LYS A 120 7.86 -10.95 0.37
CA LYS A 120 8.42 -11.61 -0.82
C LYS A 120 9.16 -10.61 -1.71
N LEU A 121 8.52 -9.52 -2.12
CA LEU A 121 9.10 -8.51 -3.01
C LEU A 121 10.31 -7.79 -2.38
N SER A 122 10.34 -7.63 -1.06
CA SER A 122 11.48 -7.04 -0.35
C SER A 122 12.66 -8.02 -0.17
N GLY A 123 12.49 -9.31 -0.47
CA GLY A 123 13.48 -10.34 -0.18
C GLY A 123 13.72 -10.56 1.31
N ALA A 124 12.70 -10.26 2.14
CA ALA A 124 12.76 -10.42 3.59
C ALA A 124 12.22 -11.78 4.08
N GLU A 125 11.87 -12.67 3.17
CA GLU A 125 11.40 -14.02 3.52
C GLU A 125 12.40 -14.76 4.42
N GLY A 126 11.88 -15.35 5.48
CA GLY A 126 12.69 -16.07 6.47
C GLY A 126 13.56 -15.18 7.38
N LYS A 127 13.64 -13.89 7.13
CA LYS A 127 14.36 -12.96 8.01
C LYS A 127 13.56 -12.66 9.27
N LYS A 128 14.29 -12.35 10.35
CA LYS A 128 13.70 -12.08 11.66
C LYS A 128 14.10 -10.69 12.16
N VAL A 129 13.18 -10.06 12.86
CA VAL A 129 13.37 -8.79 13.56
C VAL A 129 13.25 -9.01 15.07
N LEU A 130 13.93 -8.18 15.84
CA LEU A 130 13.84 -8.23 17.30
C LEU A 130 12.48 -7.60 17.71
N ARG A 131 11.60 -8.39 18.30
CA ARG A 131 10.28 -7.96 18.79
C ARG A 131 10.32 -7.43 20.22
N THR A 132 11.13 -8.08 21.05
CA THR A 132 11.42 -7.68 22.43
C THR A 132 12.92 -7.79 22.69
N ARG A 133 13.38 -7.47 23.90
CA ARG A 133 14.80 -7.57 24.25
C ARG A 133 15.39 -8.97 24.01
N SER A 134 14.58 -10.02 24.01
CA SER A 134 15.04 -11.42 23.93
C SER A 134 14.36 -12.23 22.82
N GLU A 135 13.28 -11.72 22.22
CA GLU A 135 12.47 -12.47 21.27
C GLU A 135 12.62 -11.94 19.85
N LYS A 136 12.84 -12.84 18.90
CA LYS A 136 12.89 -12.56 17.47
C LYS A 136 11.65 -13.14 16.79
N GLY A 137 10.94 -12.30 16.03
CA GLY A 137 9.81 -12.71 15.19
C GLY A 137 10.14 -12.56 13.71
N ALA A 138 9.37 -13.22 12.86
CA ALA A 138 9.46 -13.03 11.41
C ALA A 138 9.14 -11.58 11.03
N ILE A 139 9.76 -11.08 9.97
CA ILE A 139 9.39 -9.79 9.36
C ILE A 139 8.03 -9.97 8.70
N THR A 140 7.16 -9.00 8.91
CA THR A 140 5.80 -8.95 8.37
C THR A 140 5.63 -7.76 7.41
N GLY A 141 4.57 -7.76 6.62
CA GLY A 141 4.21 -6.62 5.78
C GLY A 141 3.97 -5.34 6.59
N ASP A 142 3.48 -5.46 7.82
CA ASP A 142 3.31 -4.32 8.73
C ASP A 142 4.64 -3.65 9.06
N ASP A 143 5.67 -4.43 9.35
CA ASP A 143 7.01 -3.88 9.61
C ASP A 143 7.53 -3.11 8.41
N LEU A 144 7.43 -3.71 7.21
CA LEU A 144 7.88 -3.09 5.98
C LEU A 144 7.12 -1.81 5.66
N ARG A 145 5.81 -1.81 5.86
CA ARG A 145 4.97 -0.64 5.66
C ARG A 145 5.34 0.49 6.62
N HIS A 146 5.54 0.19 7.90
CA HIS A 146 5.98 1.18 8.89
C HIS A 146 7.35 1.76 8.60
N TRP A 147 8.26 0.98 8.03
CA TRP A 147 9.59 1.47 7.67
C TRP A 147 9.60 2.28 6.37
N ALA A 148 8.68 1.96 5.45
CA ALA A 148 8.61 2.62 4.15
C ALA A 148 7.72 3.87 4.13
N LEU A 149 6.67 3.91 4.97
CA LEU A 149 5.66 4.97 4.97
C LEU A 149 5.70 5.76 6.28
N LEU A 150 6.25 6.96 6.23
CA LEU A 150 6.27 7.88 7.36
C LEU A 150 5.12 8.87 7.28
N SER A 151 4.27 8.91 8.30
CA SER A 151 3.21 9.92 8.43
C SER A 151 3.78 11.26 8.89
N GLN A 152 3.08 12.35 8.58
CA GLN A 152 3.48 13.70 9.03
C GLN A 152 3.66 13.78 10.56
N PRO A 153 2.77 13.25 11.41
CA PRO A 153 2.99 13.19 12.86
C PRO A 153 4.24 12.39 13.24
N GLY A 154 4.54 11.30 12.52
CA GLY A 154 5.74 10.49 12.74
C GLY A 154 7.03 11.24 12.43
N MET A 155 7.04 12.09 11.40
CA MET A 155 8.22 12.92 11.04
C MET A 155 8.49 14.03 12.03
N ILE A 156 7.47 14.56 12.70
CA ILE A 156 7.59 15.63 13.70
C ILE A 156 7.96 15.05 15.08
N SER A 157 7.69 13.78 15.30
CA SER A 157 8.05 13.10 16.55
C SER A 157 9.57 13.04 16.70
N ARG A 158 10.06 13.31 17.94
CA ARG A 158 11.47 13.12 18.30
C ARG A 158 11.91 11.66 18.24
N ASP A 159 10.96 10.75 18.18
CA ASP A 159 11.18 9.33 18.07
C ASP A 159 10.37 8.79 16.87
N PRO A 160 10.98 8.69 15.69
CA PRO A 160 10.31 8.20 14.50
C PRO A 160 9.89 6.71 14.62
N THR A 161 10.43 6.00 15.63
CA THR A 161 10.07 4.60 15.88
C THR A 161 8.81 4.45 16.74
N LYS A 162 8.28 5.52 17.32
CA LYS A 162 7.04 5.50 18.13
C LYS A 162 5.80 5.04 17.35
N GLY A 163 5.83 5.05 16.04
CA GLY A 163 4.81 4.43 15.21
C GLY A 163 4.75 2.89 15.36
N CYS A 164 5.83 2.28 15.80
CA CYS A 164 5.92 0.84 16.06
C CYS A 164 5.41 0.42 17.45
N GLU A 165 5.15 1.36 18.36
CA GLU A 165 4.67 1.06 19.73
C GLU A 165 3.22 0.57 19.80
N ARG A 166 2.46 0.54 18.71
CA ARG A 166 1.16 -0.13 18.67
C ARG A 166 1.25 -1.66 18.62
N LEU A 167 2.42 -2.21 18.66
CA LEU A 167 2.66 -3.60 19.01
C LEU A 167 2.72 -3.75 20.55
N SER A 168 1.83 -3.06 21.26
CA SER A 168 1.60 -3.35 22.66
C SER A 168 0.96 -4.72 22.76
N ILE A 169 1.78 -5.69 23.07
CA ILE A 169 1.36 -6.98 23.58
C ILE A 169 0.49 -6.67 24.80
N SER A 170 -0.83 -6.82 24.65
CA SER A 170 -1.68 -7.00 25.81
C SER A 170 -1.25 -8.28 26.50
N ALA A 171 -0.80 -8.13 27.74
CA ALA A 171 -0.49 -9.21 28.65
C ALA A 171 -1.69 -10.11 28.88
#